data_0184d0aac1dca0ec65fba5f91751067c
#
_entry.id   0184d0aac1dca0ec65fba5f91751067c
#
_cell.length_a   1.000
_cell.length_b   1.000
_cell.length_c   1.000
_cell.angle_alpha   90.00
_cell.angle_beta   90.00
_cell.angle_gamma   90.00
#
_symmetry.space_group_name_H-M   'P 1'
#
loop_
_entity.id
_entity.type
_entity.pdbx_description
1 polymer ?
#
loop_
_entity_poly.entity_id
_entity_poly.type
_entity_poly.pdbx_seq_one_letter_code
_entity_poly.pdbx_strand_id
1 'polypeptide(L)'
;IDLHIRDITPHPLPGLPLDVTASIFGKADANAKVEDIALGIVHMVLQTIGQGAVFASLNGDIKNIVLIGNLTRLPQCPDIFPRLEEMCDVHFKIPEYAEYRTAIGAALCYIRNREYRDIFCGKC
;
A
#
# COMPACT_ATOMS: atom_id res chain seq x y z
N ILE A 1 19.25 6.18 -3.12
CA ILE A 1 18.99 7.62 -3.34
C ILE A 1 18.05 8.23 -2.29
N ASP A 2 17.45 7.40 -1.44
CA ASP A 2 16.58 7.87 -0.38
C ASP A 2 17.38 8.31 0.85
N LEU A 3 16.90 9.36 1.49
CA LEU A 3 17.41 9.84 2.76
C LEU A 3 16.66 9.12 3.89
N HIS A 4 17.40 8.53 4.82
CA HIS A 4 16.85 7.84 5.99
C HIS A 4 17.07 8.66 7.26
N ILE A 5 16.37 8.31 8.34
CA ILE A 5 16.54 8.99 9.65
C ILE A 5 17.99 8.89 10.13
N ARG A 6 18.67 7.73 9.96
CA ARG A 6 20.08 7.55 10.31
C ARG A 6 21.05 8.49 9.62
N ASP A 7 20.68 9.07 8.48
CA ASP A 7 21.49 10.05 7.73
C ASP A 7 21.37 11.45 8.32
N ILE A 8 20.31 11.70 9.10
CA ILE A 8 20.01 13.00 9.72
C ILE A 8 20.49 13.01 11.17
N THR A 9 20.27 11.93 11.91
CA THR A 9 20.66 11.80 13.31
C THR A 9 21.22 10.41 13.62
N PRO A 10 22.34 10.33 14.36
CA PRO A 10 22.89 9.05 14.83
C PRO A 10 22.12 8.51 16.04
N HIS A 11 21.26 9.30 16.66
CA HIS A 11 20.55 8.91 17.88
C HIS A 11 19.14 8.41 17.54
N PRO A 12 18.73 7.24 18.09
CA PRO A 12 17.38 6.73 17.92
C PRO A 12 16.37 7.72 18.50
N LEU A 13 15.29 7.95 17.77
CA LEU A 13 14.14 8.74 18.24
C LEU A 13 13.05 7.77 18.73
N PRO A 14 12.37 8.06 19.85
CA PRO A 14 11.28 7.22 20.35
C PRO A 14 10.20 7.02 19.29
N GLY A 15 9.88 5.76 18.97
CA GLY A 15 8.85 5.40 17.99
C GLY A 15 9.22 5.63 16.52
N LEU A 16 10.50 5.99 16.23
CA LEU A 16 10.96 6.22 14.85
C LEU A 16 12.26 5.46 14.59
N PRO A 17 12.21 4.30 13.92
CA PRO A 17 13.39 3.52 13.56
C PRO A 17 14.35 4.29 12.65
N LEU A 18 15.65 4.05 12.80
CA LEU A 18 16.69 4.76 12.04
C LEU A 18 16.68 4.47 10.53
N ASP A 19 16.12 3.36 10.12
CA ASP A 19 16.03 2.92 8.72
C ASP A 19 14.76 3.43 8.00
N VAL A 20 13.91 4.16 8.70
CA VAL A 20 12.74 4.81 8.07
C VAL A 20 13.19 5.88 7.08
N THR A 21 12.53 5.92 5.94
CA THR A 21 12.77 6.93 4.91
C THR A 21 12.27 8.30 5.39
N ALA A 22 13.19 9.24 5.49
CA ALA A 22 12.88 10.63 5.81
C ALA A 22 12.48 11.43 4.56
N SER A 23 13.12 11.14 3.43
CA SER A 23 12.82 11.78 2.15
C SER A 23 13.17 10.85 0.99
N ILE A 24 12.18 10.51 0.19
CA ILE A 24 12.39 9.81 -1.07
C ILE A 24 13.12 10.77 -2.01
N PHE A 25 14.13 10.26 -2.72
CA PHE A 25 15.05 11.06 -3.54
C PHE A 25 15.89 12.10 -2.77
N GLY A 26 15.92 12.08 -1.44
CA GLY A 26 16.64 13.08 -0.63
C GLY A 26 18.16 13.09 -0.84
N LYS A 27 18.73 12.02 -1.42
CA LYS A 27 20.15 11.91 -1.83
C LYS A 27 20.33 11.80 -3.34
N ALA A 28 19.28 12.02 -4.13
CA ALA A 28 19.39 11.94 -5.58
C ALA A 28 20.26 13.08 -6.12
N ASP A 29 21.16 12.73 -7.01
CA ASP A 29 22.00 13.68 -7.74
C ASP A 29 21.94 13.43 -9.25
N ALA A 30 22.71 14.20 -10.03
CA ALA A 30 22.76 14.08 -11.48
C ALA A 30 23.31 12.73 -11.99
N ASN A 31 23.95 11.94 -11.12
CA ASN A 31 24.52 10.63 -11.43
C ASN A 31 23.63 9.47 -10.99
N ALA A 32 22.44 9.76 -10.43
CA ALA A 32 21.49 8.74 -10.02
C ALA A 32 21.14 7.82 -11.18
N LYS A 33 21.22 6.52 -10.98
CA LYS A 33 20.89 5.54 -12.00
C LYS A 33 19.39 5.48 -12.22
N VAL A 34 18.99 5.18 -13.45
CA VAL A 34 17.58 5.07 -13.83
C VAL A 34 16.87 4.00 -12.98
N GLU A 35 17.55 2.91 -12.65
CA GLU A 35 17.03 1.82 -11.81
C GLU A 35 16.73 2.30 -10.38
N ASP A 36 17.61 3.13 -9.82
CA ASP A 36 17.43 3.69 -8.47
C ASP A 36 16.27 4.70 -8.44
N ILE A 37 16.12 5.49 -9.51
CA ILE A 37 14.99 6.40 -9.67
C ILE A 37 13.69 5.63 -9.80
N ALA A 38 13.66 4.57 -10.62
CA ALA A 38 12.49 3.71 -10.77
C ALA A 38 12.09 3.05 -9.44
N LEU A 39 13.07 2.55 -8.68
CA LEU A 39 12.83 1.97 -7.36
C LEU A 39 12.28 3.02 -6.37
N GLY A 40 12.83 4.22 -6.36
CA GLY A 40 12.34 5.32 -5.53
C GLY A 40 10.89 5.69 -5.86
N ILE A 41 10.51 5.70 -7.15
CA ILE A 41 9.11 5.90 -7.56
C ILE A 41 8.20 4.80 -7.02
N VAL A 42 8.61 3.53 -7.12
CA VAL A 42 7.86 2.39 -6.57
C VAL A 42 7.67 2.54 -5.06
N HIS A 43 8.74 2.86 -4.33
CA HIS A 43 8.69 3.11 -2.87
C HIS A 43 7.72 4.25 -2.54
N MET A 44 7.81 5.37 -3.26
CA MET A 44 6.94 6.52 -3.06
C MET A 44 5.45 6.15 -3.23
N VAL A 45 5.12 5.42 -4.29
CA VAL A 45 3.75 5.00 -4.56
C VAL A 45 3.23 4.06 -3.48
N LEU A 46 4.00 3.01 -3.13
CA LEU A 46 3.57 2.02 -2.14
C LEU A 46 3.46 2.62 -0.73
N GLN A 47 4.40 3.48 -0.33
CA GLN A 47 4.33 4.19 0.96
C GLN A 47 3.15 5.15 1.01
N THR A 48 2.86 5.87 -0.08
CA THR A 48 1.70 6.77 -0.17
C THR A 48 0.38 5.99 -0.04
N ILE A 49 0.26 4.84 -0.72
CA ILE A 49 -0.91 3.96 -0.61
C ILE A 49 -1.07 3.45 0.82
N GLY A 50 0.01 2.94 1.41
CA GLY A 50 -0.02 2.42 2.77
C GLY A 50 -0.38 3.49 3.80
N GLN A 51 0.26 4.66 3.73
CA GLN A 51 -0.01 5.76 4.65
C GLN A 51 -1.43 6.31 4.49
N GLY A 52 -1.92 6.43 3.24
CA GLY A 52 -3.30 6.83 2.97
C GLY A 52 -4.31 5.84 3.54
N ALA A 53 -4.05 4.53 3.45
CA ALA A 53 -4.89 3.50 4.04
C ALA A 53 -4.89 3.56 5.57
N VAL A 54 -3.71 3.81 6.20
CA VAL A 54 -3.61 4.04 7.65
C VAL A 54 -4.47 5.23 8.06
N PHE A 55 -4.35 6.38 7.41
CA PHE A 55 -5.15 7.56 7.74
C PHE A 55 -6.66 7.30 7.58
N ALA A 56 -7.06 6.59 6.53
CA ALA A 56 -8.46 6.23 6.31
C ALA A 56 -9.00 5.27 7.40
N SER A 57 -8.15 4.43 7.98
CA SER A 57 -8.53 3.45 8.99
C SER A 57 -8.74 4.06 10.38
N LEU A 58 -8.13 5.21 10.68
CA LEU A 58 -8.15 5.82 12.01
C LEU A 58 -9.56 6.17 12.50
N ASN A 59 -10.43 6.67 11.62
CA ASN A 59 -11.78 7.10 12.00
C ASN A 59 -12.71 5.93 12.37
N GLY A 60 -12.40 4.71 11.92
CA GLY A 60 -13.23 3.53 12.14
C GLY A 60 -12.62 2.52 13.12
N ASP A 61 -11.49 2.84 13.74
CA ASP A 61 -10.68 1.89 14.53
C ASP A 61 -10.40 0.57 13.78
N ILE A 62 -10.17 0.68 12.47
CA ILE A 62 -9.93 -0.46 11.59
C ILE A 62 -8.45 -0.82 11.68
N LYS A 63 -8.15 -2.03 12.14
CA LYS A 63 -6.79 -2.53 12.27
C LYS A 63 -6.33 -3.42 11.11
N ASN A 64 -7.26 -4.00 10.36
CA ASN A 64 -6.94 -4.89 9.26
C ASN A 64 -7.22 -4.22 7.92
N ILE A 65 -6.16 -4.05 7.13
CA ILE A 65 -6.21 -3.41 5.81
C ILE A 65 -5.91 -4.48 4.75
N VAL A 66 -6.79 -4.64 3.79
CA VAL A 66 -6.60 -5.61 2.69
C VAL A 66 -6.15 -4.87 1.44
N LEU A 67 -4.99 -5.27 0.92
CA LEU A 67 -4.42 -4.74 -0.31
C LEU A 67 -4.80 -5.63 -1.49
N ILE A 68 -5.38 -5.04 -2.52
CA ILE A 68 -5.76 -5.73 -3.76
C ILE A 68 -5.27 -4.93 -4.97
N GLY A 69 -5.24 -5.58 -6.11
CA GLY A 69 -4.84 -4.98 -7.37
C GLY A 69 -3.43 -5.38 -7.82
N ASN A 70 -3.05 -4.96 -9.01
CA ASN A 70 -1.85 -5.45 -9.68
C ASN A 70 -0.54 -5.01 -8.98
N LEU A 71 -0.53 -3.87 -8.30
CA LEU A 71 0.65 -3.39 -7.57
C LEU A 71 1.06 -4.30 -6.42
N THR A 72 0.16 -5.14 -5.88
CA THR A 72 0.48 -6.12 -4.83
C THR A 72 1.47 -7.20 -5.28
N ARG A 73 1.71 -7.34 -6.59
CA ARG A 73 2.71 -8.25 -7.17
C ARG A 73 4.13 -7.70 -7.13
N LEU A 74 4.31 -6.43 -6.78
CA LEU A 74 5.63 -5.83 -6.71
C LEU A 74 6.44 -6.46 -5.57
N PRO A 75 7.70 -6.86 -5.84
CA PRO A 75 8.55 -7.52 -4.85
C PRO A 75 8.91 -6.61 -3.66
N GLN A 76 8.64 -5.32 -3.74
CA GLN A 76 8.86 -4.34 -2.67
C GLN A 76 7.76 -4.34 -1.60
N CYS A 77 6.59 -4.92 -1.89
CA CYS A 77 5.47 -4.95 -0.94
C CYS A 77 5.84 -5.60 0.41
N PRO A 78 6.53 -6.78 0.44
CA PRO A 78 6.95 -7.42 1.69
C PRO A 78 7.92 -6.60 2.55
N ASP A 79 8.62 -5.63 1.97
CA ASP A 79 9.56 -4.78 2.69
C ASP A 79 8.91 -3.50 3.22
N ILE A 80 7.94 -2.96 2.50
CA ILE A 80 7.34 -1.66 2.79
C ILE A 80 6.21 -1.76 3.80
N PHE A 81 5.25 -2.66 3.59
CA PHE A 81 4.06 -2.73 4.43
C PHE A 81 4.33 -3.17 5.88
N PRO A 82 5.20 -4.16 6.18
CA PRO A 82 5.55 -4.50 7.55
C PRO A 82 6.15 -3.34 8.35
N ARG A 83 6.93 -2.47 7.70
CA ARG A 83 7.48 -1.27 8.36
C ARG A 83 6.39 -0.26 8.75
N LEU A 84 5.35 -0.15 7.94
CA LEU A 84 4.17 0.68 8.27
C LEU A 84 3.35 0.05 9.39
N GLU A 85 3.25 -1.28 9.47
CA GLU A 85 2.59 -2.00 10.56
C GLU A 85 3.26 -1.71 11.90
N GLU A 86 4.60 -1.79 11.95
CA GLU A 86 5.39 -1.50 13.16
C GLU A 86 5.16 -0.07 13.68
N MET A 87 4.93 0.88 12.78
CA MET A 87 4.78 2.29 13.13
C MET A 87 3.35 2.69 13.46
N CYS A 88 2.35 2.00 12.94
CA CYS A 88 0.98 2.52 12.87
C CYS A 88 -0.08 1.60 13.51
N ASP A 89 0.31 0.52 14.18
CA ASP A 89 -0.61 -0.44 14.84
C ASP A 89 -1.77 -0.89 13.92
N VAL A 90 -1.42 -1.27 12.70
CA VAL A 90 -2.32 -1.84 11.68
C VAL A 90 -1.71 -3.11 11.10
N HIS A 91 -2.52 -3.90 10.40
CA HIS A 91 -2.09 -5.12 9.71
C HIS A 91 -2.49 -5.09 8.25
N PHE A 92 -1.52 -5.18 7.35
CA PHE A 92 -1.74 -5.28 5.93
C PHE A 92 -1.83 -6.74 5.48
N LYS A 93 -2.86 -7.09 4.76
CA LYS A 93 -3.04 -8.43 4.17
C LYS A 93 -3.11 -8.34 2.66
N ILE A 94 -2.24 -9.10 2.00
CA ILE A 94 -2.31 -9.33 0.55
C ILE A 94 -2.89 -10.75 0.38
N PRO A 95 -4.17 -10.90 -0.01
CA PRO A 95 -4.77 -12.20 -0.18
C PRO A 95 -4.25 -12.90 -1.44
N GLU A 96 -4.39 -14.20 -1.48
CA GLU A 96 -4.12 -14.97 -2.69
C GLU A 96 -4.94 -14.43 -3.88
N TYR A 97 -4.33 -14.31 -5.05
CA TYR A 97 -4.93 -13.70 -6.25
C TYR A 97 -5.39 -12.25 -6.05
N ALA A 98 -4.63 -11.48 -5.25
CA ALA A 98 -4.95 -10.08 -4.94
C ALA A 98 -5.17 -9.22 -6.19
N GLU A 99 -4.42 -9.49 -7.26
CA GLU A 99 -4.50 -8.80 -8.55
C GLU A 99 -5.84 -9.01 -9.28
N TYR A 100 -6.52 -10.12 -9.02
CA TYR A 100 -7.81 -10.47 -9.65
C TYR A 100 -9.03 -10.19 -8.76
N ARG A 101 -8.84 -9.78 -7.51
CA ARG A 101 -9.94 -9.61 -6.54
C ARG A 101 -11.04 -8.66 -7.01
N THR A 102 -10.69 -7.60 -7.72
CA THR A 102 -11.68 -6.67 -8.28
C THR A 102 -12.54 -7.37 -9.35
N ALA A 103 -11.92 -8.12 -10.26
CA ALA A 103 -12.64 -8.87 -11.30
C ALA A 103 -13.49 -9.99 -10.70
N ILE A 104 -12.96 -10.72 -9.72
CA ILE A 104 -13.70 -11.75 -8.97
C ILE A 104 -14.89 -11.12 -8.25
N GLY A 105 -14.70 -9.99 -7.59
CA GLY A 105 -15.76 -9.27 -6.92
C GLY A 105 -16.87 -8.83 -7.87
N ALA A 106 -16.51 -8.27 -9.03
CA ALA A 106 -17.47 -7.91 -10.07
C ALA A 106 -18.26 -9.11 -10.60
N ALA A 107 -17.60 -10.24 -10.84
CA ALA A 107 -18.25 -11.48 -11.28
C ALA A 107 -19.21 -12.01 -10.20
N LEU A 108 -18.80 -12.04 -8.94
CA LEU A 108 -19.66 -12.45 -7.83
C LEU A 108 -20.86 -11.53 -7.65
N CYS A 109 -20.69 -10.22 -7.76
CA CYS A 109 -21.79 -9.25 -7.73
C CYS A 109 -22.75 -9.50 -8.88
N TYR A 110 -22.25 -9.77 -10.09
CA TYR A 110 -23.10 -10.08 -11.24
C TYR A 110 -23.94 -11.35 -11.03
N ILE A 111 -23.32 -12.42 -10.51
CA ILE A 111 -24.00 -13.69 -10.21
C ILE A 111 -25.06 -13.50 -9.14
N ARG A 112 -24.73 -12.83 -8.04
CA ARG A 112 -25.69 -12.54 -6.95
C ARG A 112 -26.81 -11.61 -7.36
N ASN A 113 -26.55 -10.64 -8.21
CA ASN A 113 -27.56 -9.67 -8.67
C ASN A 113 -28.39 -10.20 -9.86
N ARG A 114 -28.15 -11.41 -10.34
CA ARG A 114 -29.07 -12.04 -11.30
C ARG A 114 -30.48 -12.14 -10.73
N GLU A 115 -30.61 -12.49 -9.46
CA GLU A 115 -31.90 -12.48 -8.74
C GLU A 115 -32.51 -11.07 -8.65
N TYR A 116 -31.70 -10.03 -8.52
CA TYR A 116 -32.18 -8.63 -8.49
C TYR A 116 -32.57 -8.12 -9.88
N ARG A 117 -31.91 -8.55 -10.96
CA ARG A 117 -32.28 -8.14 -12.33
C ARG A 117 -33.63 -8.67 -12.75
N ASP A 118 -33.96 -9.91 -12.35
CA ASP A 118 -35.27 -10.50 -12.64
C ASP A 118 -36.39 -9.79 -11.91
N ILE A 119 -36.10 -9.15 -10.77
CA ILE A 119 -37.06 -8.32 -10.03
C ILE A 119 -37.22 -6.92 -10.66
N PHE A 120 -36.19 -6.33 -11.24
CA PHE A 120 -36.22 -4.97 -11.81
C PHE A 120 -36.45 -4.93 -13.31
N CYS A 121 -36.05 -5.93 -14.09
CA CYS A 121 -36.30 -6.00 -15.54
C CYS A 121 -37.65 -6.66 -15.93
N GLY A 122 -38.35 -7.24 -14.97
CA GLY A 122 -39.68 -7.85 -15.19
C GLY A 122 -40.86 -6.87 -15.11
N LYS A 123 -40.60 -5.55 -15.08
CA LYS A 123 -41.62 -4.51 -15.00
C LYS A 123 -41.33 -3.35 -15.98
N CYS A 124 -40.96 -3.66 -17.22
CA CYS A 124 -41.07 -2.72 -18.35
C CYS A 124 -41.84 -3.38 -19.46
#